data_86f978cde17b34a1dd275579448f5f33
#
_entry.id   86f978cde17b34a1dd275579448f5f33
#
_cell.length_a   1.000
_cell.length_b   1.000
_cell.length_c   1.000
_cell.angle_alpha   90.00
_cell.angle_beta   90.00
_cell.angle_gamma   90.00
#
_symmetry.space_group_name_H-M   'P 1'
#
loop_
_entity.id
_entity.type
_entity.pdbx_description
1 polymer ?
#
loop_
_entity_poly.entity_id
_entity_poly.type
_entity_poly.pdbx_seq_one_letter_code
_entity_poly.pdbx_strand_id
1 'polypeptide(L)'
;MSGTLRTPGEGETIFDSARSTLRVLVEREELTVTWFRYAAGEKGPDPHIHHRHTDAFYVLEGELELGLGPDAAEVVRATAGTFVAAPPEVVHTFRNASGAEAIFLNFHAPSMGFADMLRARRDGQEEDAERFDQSEPPPDGGRPVSEAVVSRSENGELFDRGDRAIAVKSDLPHISAFDIAFDPEFVVDPHQHGDHVDSFYVLAGEVDFTVGDGEVRAAPGTWYSAPPGFRHGFRNPGPGRARVLNVHTPDGGFTGRVRGD
;
A
#
# COMPACT_ATOMS: atom_id res chain seq x y z
N MET A 1 8.77 -4.36 -20.28
CA MET A 1 8.71 -3.69 -18.96
C MET A 1 9.45 -4.59 -17.98
N SER A 2 10.15 -4.04 -17.00
CA SER A 2 10.89 -4.82 -15.99
C SER A 2 10.15 -4.78 -14.65
N GLY A 3 10.27 -5.83 -13.85
CA GLY A 3 9.87 -5.81 -12.45
C GLY A 3 10.68 -4.77 -11.66
N THR A 4 10.12 -4.30 -10.55
CA THR A 4 10.80 -3.38 -9.63
C THR A 4 11.01 -4.09 -8.30
N LEU A 5 12.27 -4.12 -7.84
CA LEU A 5 12.62 -4.67 -6.52
C LEU A 5 13.35 -3.58 -5.73
N ARG A 6 12.97 -3.42 -4.46
CA ARG A 6 13.60 -2.50 -3.51
C ARG A 6 13.85 -3.22 -2.20
N THR A 7 15.11 -3.33 -1.80
CA THR A 7 15.47 -3.85 -0.48
C THR A 7 15.25 -2.79 0.60
N PRO A 8 15.24 -3.15 1.89
CA PRO A 8 15.05 -2.19 2.97
C PRO A 8 15.99 -0.99 2.87
N GLY A 9 15.44 0.22 2.93
CA GLY A 9 16.19 1.47 2.81
C GLY A 9 16.41 1.97 1.38
N GLU A 10 16.11 1.17 0.35
CA GLU A 10 16.16 1.60 -1.05
C GLU A 10 14.89 2.37 -1.45
N GLY A 11 14.95 3.01 -2.60
CA GLY A 11 13.92 3.89 -3.16
C GLY A 11 14.44 5.30 -3.34
N GLU A 12 13.69 6.13 -4.09
CA GLU A 12 14.01 7.54 -4.22
C GLU A 12 13.65 8.29 -2.94
N THR A 13 14.64 8.81 -2.22
CA THR A 13 14.40 9.63 -1.04
C THR A 13 13.90 11.00 -1.46
N ILE A 14 12.71 11.37 -1.03
CA ILE A 14 12.12 12.69 -1.24
C ILE A 14 12.45 13.59 -0.06
N PHE A 15 12.18 13.12 1.15
CA PHE A 15 12.51 13.83 2.39
C PHE A 15 13.23 12.88 3.35
N ASP A 16 14.20 13.41 4.10
CA ASP A 16 14.85 12.69 5.18
C ASP A 16 15.27 13.68 6.27
N SER A 17 14.57 13.64 7.39
CA SER A 17 14.76 14.52 8.53
C SER A 17 14.55 13.76 9.83
N ALA A 18 14.85 14.41 10.96
CA ALA A 18 14.54 13.85 12.27
C ALA A 18 13.03 13.61 12.49
N ARG A 19 12.18 14.39 11.82
CA ARG A 19 10.72 14.30 11.98
C ARG A 19 10.06 13.34 11.01
N SER A 20 10.50 13.30 9.75
CA SER A 20 9.90 12.45 8.73
C SER A 20 10.91 11.98 7.71
N THR A 21 10.72 10.75 7.23
CA THR A 21 11.40 10.20 6.06
C THR A 21 10.34 9.74 5.07
N LEU A 22 10.53 10.07 3.80
CA LEU A 22 9.67 9.62 2.70
C LEU A 22 10.52 9.09 1.56
N ARG A 23 10.21 7.87 1.10
CA ARG A 23 10.84 7.25 -0.08
C ARG A 23 9.79 6.74 -1.05
N VAL A 24 9.99 7.00 -2.33
CA VAL A 24 9.21 6.37 -3.41
C VAL A 24 9.81 5.00 -3.70
N LEU A 25 9.03 3.93 -3.49
CA LEU A 25 9.45 2.55 -3.74
C LEU A 25 9.18 2.14 -5.18
N VAL A 26 8.02 2.52 -5.71
CA VAL A 26 7.62 2.26 -7.09
C VAL A 26 6.78 3.42 -7.61
N GLU A 27 6.93 3.68 -8.89
CA GLU A 27 6.15 4.65 -9.65
C GLU A 27 5.80 4.03 -11.01
N ARG A 28 4.50 3.87 -11.25
CA ARG A 28 3.90 3.38 -12.49
C ARG A 28 2.60 4.14 -12.72
N GLU A 29 2.04 4.04 -13.90
CA GLU A 29 0.74 4.64 -14.19
C GLU A 29 -0.37 4.06 -13.27
N GLU A 30 -0.31 2.76 -13.01
CA GLU A 30 -1.28 2.05 -12.19
C GLU A 30 -1.11 2.27 -10.69
N LEU A 31 0.11 2.64 -10.25
CA LEU A 31 0.45 2.65 -8.83
C LEU A 31 1.67 3.51 -8.51
N THR A 32 1.54 4.38 -7.51
CA THR A 32 2.70 4.89 -6.75
C THR A 32 2.65 4.33 -5.34
N VAL A 33 3.79 3.81 -4.87
CA VAL A 33 3.94 3.38 -3.47
C VAL A 33 5.06 4.17 -2.82
N THR A 34 4.76 4.71 -1.65
CA THR A 34 5.71 5.40 -0.81
C THR A 34 5.85 4.71 0.55
N TRP A 35 7.05 4.75 1.09
CA TRP A 35 7.35 4.33 2.46
C TRP A 35 7.58 5.57 3.31
N PHE A 36 6.86 5.65 4.41
CA PHE A 36 6.92 6.75 5.35
C PHE A 36 7.42 6.31 6.73
N ARG A 37 8.19 7.17 7.36
CA ARG A 37 8.46 7.19 8.78
C ARG A 37 8.07 8.56 9.33
N TYR A 38 7.19 8.59 10.31
CA TYR A 38 6.78 9.78 11.04
C TYR A 38 7.21 9.68 12.51
N ALA A 39 7.92 10.70 13.00
CA ALA A 39 8.19 10.83 14.44
C ALA A 39 6.90 11.07 15.23
N ALA A 40 6.97 10.94 16.54
CA ALA A 40 5.87 11.26 17.45
C ALA A 40 5.33 12.68 17.19
N GLY A 41 4.02 12.81 17.04
CA GLY A 41 3.31 14.07 16.82
C GLY A 41 3.51 14.68 15.42
N GLU A 42 4.06 13.93 14.44
CA GLU A 42 4.21 14.44 13.08
C GLU A 42 2.86 14.57 12.38
N LYS A 43 2.67 15.69 11.69
CA LYS A 43 1.44 15.97 10.92
C LYS A 43 1.63 15.58 9.47
N GLY A 44 0.57 15.03 8.87
CA GLY A 44 0.42 14.85 7.44
C GLY A 44 -0.22 16.07 6.76
N PRO A 45 -0.79 15.87 5.56
CA PRO A 45 -1.47 16.92 4.83
C PRO A 45 -2.75 17.36 5.53
N ASP A 46 -3.21 18.58 5.22
CA ASP A 46 -4.56 19.02 5.58
C ASP A 46 -5.63 18.12 4.93
N PRO A 47 -6.88 18.12 5.44
CA PRO A 47 -7.96 17.37 4.81
C PRO A 47 -8.08 17.70 3.33
N HIS A 48 -8.15 16.66 2.49
CA HIS A 48 -8.22 16.78 1.04
C HIS A 48 -9.02 15.62 0.44
N ILE A 49 -9.25 15.68 -0.85
CA ILE A 49 -10.05 14.72 -1.61
C ILE A 49 -9.33 14.37 -2.93
N HIS A 50 -9.52 13.15 -3.37
CA HIS A 50 -9.15 12.68 -4.71
C HIS A 50 -10.40 12.31 -5.49
N HIS A 51 -10.44 12.64 -6.79
CA HIS A 51 -11.62 12.41 -7.64
C HIS A 51 -11.52 11.15 -8.48
N ARG A 52 -10.29 10.67 -8.75
CA ARG A 52 -10.01 9.63 -9.75
C ARG A 52 -9.22 8.45 -9.23
N HIS A 53 -8.61 8.55 -8.05
CA HIS A 53 -7.81 7.48 -7.49
C HIS A 53 -8.13 7.21 -6.02
N THR A 54 -7.76 6.03 -5.58
CA THR A 54 -7.82 5.62 -4.18
C THR A 54 -6.49 5.95 -3.51
N ASP A 55 -6.54 6.63 -2.36
CA ASP A 55 -5.42 6.75 -1.44
C ASP A 55 -5.55 5.70 -0.33
N ALA A 56 -4.53 4.87 -0.15
CA ALA A 56 -4.58 3.80 0.82
C ALA A 56 -3.30 3.71 1.67
N PHE A 57 -3.44 3.16 2.86
CA PHE A 57 -2.40 3.10 3.88
C PHE A 57 -2.30 1.70 4.46
N TYR A 58 -1.09 1.21 4.68
CA TYR A 58 -0.82 0.02 5.47
C TYR A 58 0.18 0.34 6.56
N VAL A 59 -0.23 0.22 7.82
CA VAL A 59 0.66 0.52 8.95
C VAL A 59 1.57 -0.67 9.20
N LEU A 60 2.87 -0.42 9.12
CA LEU A 60 3.92 -1.42 9.37
C LEU A 60 4.30 -1.47 10.85
N GLU A 61 4.48 -0.28 11.48
CA GLU A 61 4.88 -0.14 12.87
C GLU A 61 4.20 1.09 13.49
N GLY A 62 3.95 1.03 14.80
CA GLY A 62 3.35 2.13 15.55
C GLY A 62 1.85 2.31 15.29
N GLU A 63 1.40 3.56 15.32
CA GLU A 63 0.01 3.95 15.15
C GLU A 63 -0.09 5.19 14.24
N LEU A 64 -0.99 5.14 13.26
CA LEU A 64 -1.37 6.27 12.42
C LEU A 64 -2.83 6.64 12.72
N GLU A 65 -3.10 7.92 12.91
CA GLU A 65 -4.46 8.44 13.04
C GLU A 65 -4.90 9.00 11.68
N LEU A 66 -6.01 8.49 11.15
CA LEU A 66 -6.62 8.97 9.91
C LEU A 66 -7.95 9.63 10.23
N GLY A 67 -8.18 10.82 9.69
CA GLY A 67 -9.49 11.45 9.63
C GLY A 67 -10.16 11.13 8.30
N LEU A 68 -11.41 10.67 8.31
CA LEU A 68 -12.15 10.24 7.12
C LEU A 68 -13.51 10.91 7.03
N GLY A 69 -14.04 11.01 5.78
CA GLY A 69 -15.39 11.50 5.47
C GLY A 69 -15.55 13.00 5.68
N PRO A 70 -16.80 13.49 5.74
CA PRO A 70 -17.07 14.92 5.85
C PRO A 70 -16.26 15.59 6.96
N ASP A 71 -15.54 16.66 6.61
CA ASP A 71 -14.63 17.41 7.49
C ASP A 71 -13.50 16.55 8.12
N ALA A 72 -13.23 15.37 7.56
CA ALA A 72 -12.33 14.36 8.14
C ALA A 72 -12.65 14.04 9.62
N ALA A 73 -13.95 14.08 9.96
CA ALA A 73 -14.41 14.05 11.34
C ALA A 73 -14.40 12.66 11.97
N GLU A 74 -14.49 11.60 11.17
CA GLU A 74 -14.39 10.24 11.69
C GLU A 74 -12.92 9.83 11.84
N VAL A 75 -12.49 9.64 13.08
CA VAL A 75 -11.10 9.34 13.41
C VAL A 75 -10.90 7.83 13.52
N VAL A 76 -10.04 7.30 12.66
CA VAL A 76 -9.58 5.92 12.68
C VAL A 76 -8.15 5.85 13.23
N ARG A 77 -7.95 5.10 14.29
CA ARG A 77 -6.60 4.74 14.78
C ARG A 77 -6.19 3.41 14.17
N ALA A 78 -5.21 3.47 13.31
CA ALA A 78 -4.65 2.35 12.58
C ALA A 78 -3.33 1.92 13.20
N THR A 79 -3.30 0.72 13.78
CA THR A 79 -2.09 0.10 14.33
C THR A 79 -1.45 -0.82 13.31
N ALA A 80 -0.26 -1.36 13.60
CA ALA A 80 0.45 -2.30 12.73
C ALA A 80 -0.47 -3.42 12.20
N GLY A 81 -0.43 -3.67 10.89
CA GLY A 81 -1.29 -4.62 10.19
C GLY A 81 -2.67 -4.08 9.78
N THR A 82 -3.00 -2.83 10.11
CA THR A 82 -4.22 -2.18 9.63
C THR A 82 -4.02 -1.62 8.23
N PHE A 83 -4.97 -1.92 7.35
CA PHE A 83 -5.12 -1.29 6.03
C PHE A 83 -6.29 -0.32 6.06
N VAL A 84 -6.08 0.89 5.56
CA VAL A 84 -7.13 1.91 5.40
C VAL A 84 -7.10 2.40 3.97
N ALA A 85 -8.26 2.51 3.32
CA ALA A 85 -8.35 3.10 2.00
C ALA A 85 -9.48 4.14 1.93
N ALA A 86 -9.17 5.29 1.36
CA ALA A 86 -10.09 6.33 0.97
C ALA A 86 -10.27 6.26 -0.55
N PRO A 87 -11.38 5.69 -1.05
CA PRO A 87 -11.68 5.68 -2.49
C PRO A 87 -11.99 7.09 -2.98
N PRO A 88 -12.11 7.30 -4.31
CA PRO A 88 -12.47 8.58 -4.87
C PRO A 88 -13.66 9.24 -4.16
N GLU A 89 -13.61 10.54 -3.98
CA GLU A 89 -14.62 11.38 -3.34
C GLU A 89 -14.75 11.19 -1.81
N VAL A 90 -13.89 10.42 -1.14
CA VAL A 90 -13.81 10.35 0.33
C VAL A 90 -12.74 11.31 0.83
N VAL A 91 -13.17 12.33 1.59
CA VAL A 91 -12.25 13.27 2.25
C VAL A 91 -11.40 12.52 3.27
N HIS A 92 -10.10 12.81 3.31
CA HIS A 92 -9.20 12.19 4.26
C HIS A 92 -8.00 13.08 4.63
N THR A 93 -7.41 12.75 5.76
CA THR A 93 -6.14 13.27 6.27
C THR A 93 -5.49 12.23 7.16
N PHE A 94 -4.22 12.38 7.49
CA PHE A 94 -3.53 11.47 8.41
C PHE A 94 -2.46 12.19 9.21
N ARG A 95 -2.12 11.63 10.39
CA ARG A 95 -1.05 12.13 11.26
C ARG A 95 -0.56 11.03 12.19
N ASN A 96 0.64 11.16 12.71
CA ASN A 96 1.06 10.39 13.86
C ASN A 96 0.71 11.16 15.14
N ALA A 97 -0.45 10.88 15.73
CA ALA A 97 -0.88 11.48 16.99
C ALA A 97 -0.32 10.75 18.24
N SER A 98 0.42 9.66 18.05
CA SER A 98 0.98 8.84 19.13
C SER A 98 2.24 9.46 19.73
N GLY A 99 2.66 8.90 20.86
CA GLY A 99 3.93 9.27 21.52
C GLY A 99 5.17 8.52 21.01
N ALA A 100 5.03 7.69 19.96
CA ALA A 100 6.08 6.88 19.37
C ALA A 100 6.18 7.12 17.86
N GLU A 101 7.18 6.55 17.22
CA GLU A 101 7.34 6.56 15.77
C GLU A 101 6.26 5.70 15.09
N ALA A 102 5.84 6.10 13.89
CA ALA A 102 4.97 5.33 13.02
C ALA A 102 5.65 5.10 11.66
N ILE A 103 5.57 3.87 11.16
CA ILE A 103 6.07 3.48 9.84
C ILE A 103 4.91 2.89 9.05
N PHE A 104 4.71 3.37 7.81
CA PHE A 104 3.60 2.94 6.98
C PHE A 104 3.92 3.01 5.49
N LEU A 105 3.19 2.22 4.71
CA LEU A 105 3.13 2.35 3.26
C LEU A 105 1.92 3.19 2.89
N ASN A 106 2.07 4.02 1.86
CA ASN A 106 0.98 4.76 1.26
C ASN A 106 0.92 4.44 -0.24
N PHE A 107 -0.29 4.24 -0.75
CA PHE A 107 -0.58 3.76 -2.11
C PHE A 107 -1.50 4.75 -2.80
N HIS A 108 -1.09 5.28 -3.95
CA HIS A 108 -1.94 6.01 -4.87
C HIS A 108 -2.27 5.12 -6.08
N ALA A 109 -3.50 4.72 -6.23
CA ALA A 109 -3.96 3.80 -7.26
C ALA A 109 -5.23 4.31 -7.98
N PRO A 110 -5.12 4.66 -9.29
CA PRO A 110 -3.90 4.86 -10.07
C PRO A 110 -3.01 5.98 -9.55
N SER A 111 -1.76 6.06 -10.03
CA SER A 111 -0.70 6.96 -9.53
C SER A 111 -1.04 8.45 -9.56
N MET A 112 -1.75 8.91 -10.59
CA MET A 112 -2.07 10.32 -10.86
C MET A 112 -0.87 11.28 -10.79
N GLY A 113 0.36 10.75 -10.97
CA GLY A 113 1.59 11.56 -10.91
C GLY A 113 2.03 11.95 -9.50
N PHE A 114 1.60 11.22 -8.48
CA PHE A 114 1.89 11.56 -7.07
C PHE A 114 3.40 11.71 -6.78
N ALA A 115 4.25 10.87 -7.37
CA ALA A 115 5.69 11.00 -7.20
C ALA A 115 6.24 12.32 -7.76
N ASP A 116 5.70 12.81 -8.89
CA ASP A 116 6.10 14.11 -9.46
C ASP A 116 5.68 15.26 -8.56
N MET A 117 4.50 15.19 -7.94
CA MET A 117 4.07 16.15 -6.93
C MET A 117 5.05 16.21 -5.76
N LEU A 118 5.46 15.05 -5.25
CA LEU A 118 6.42 14.97 -4.15
C LEU A 118 7.79 15.56 -4.53
N ARG A 119 8.26 15.32 -5.76
CA ARG A 119 9.50 15.93 -6.29
C ARG A 119 9.38 17.44 -6.40
N ALA A 120 8.27 17.96 -6.91
CA ALA A 120 8.01 19.38 -6.99
C ALA A 120 8.08 20.03 -5.59
N ARG A 121 7.46 19.44 -4.59
CA ARG A 121 7.54 19.88 -3.18
C ARG A 121 8.97 19.87 -2.64
N ARG A 122 9.71 18.79 -2.87
CA ARG A 122 11.12 18.69 -2.48
C ARG A 122 11.95 19.81 -3.08
N ASP A 123 11.71 20.12 -4.35
CA ASP A 123 12.49 21.09 -5.12
C ASP A 123 11.99 22.55 -4.91
N GLY A 124 11.00 22.76 -4.02
CA GLY A 124 10.43 24.06 -3.68
C GLY A 124 9.68 24.72 -4.86
N GLN A 125 9.19 23.92 -5.78
CA GLN A 125 8.39 24.40 -6.91
C GLN A 125 6.94 24.63 -6.46
N GLU A 126 6.33 25.67 -7.01
CA GLU A 126 4.90 25.89 -6.87
C GLU A 126 4.15 24.81 -7.65
N GLU A 127 3.28 24.06 -6.96
CA GLU A 127 2.53 22.97 -7.57
C GLU A 127 1.04 23.28 -7.63
N ASP A 128 0.43 22.90 -8.73
CA ASP A 128 -1.00 22.84 -8.87
C ASP A 128 -1.46 21.46 -8.40
N ALA A 129 -1.97 21.37 -7.18
CA ALA A 129 -2.38 20.10 -6.58
C ALA A 129 -3.51 19.40 -7.37
N GLU A 130 -4.39 20.17 -8.04
CA GLU A 130 -5.46 19.62 -8.87
C GLU A 130 -4.92 18.83 -10.08
N ARG A 131 -3.75 19.21 -10.58
CA ARG A 131 -3.05 18.44 -11.63
C ARG A 131 -2.75 17.01 -11.21
N PHE A 132 -2.54 16.81 -9.92
CA PHE A 132 -2.23 15.52 -9.29
C PHE A 132 -3.46 14.91 -8.60
N ASP A 133 -4.66 15.34 -8.99
CA ASP A 133 -5.92 14.85 -8.46
C ASP A 133 -6.09 15.06 -6.95
N GLN A 134 -5.55 16.15 -6.41
CA GLN A 134 -5.72 16.54 -5.01
C GLN A 134 -6.41 17.91 -4.94
N SER A 135 -7.56 17.94 -4.28
CA SER A 135 -8.38 19.15 -4.13
C SER A 135 -8.77 19.39 -2.68
N GLU A 136 -9.17 20.62 -2.36
CA GLU A 136 -9.79 20.93 -1.08
C GLU A 136 -11.13 20.17 -0.94
N PRO A 137 -11.56 19.81 0.29
CA PRO A 137 -12.83 19.17 0.51
C PRO A 137 -13.99 20.02 -0.05
N PRO A 138 -14.95 19.40 -0.75
CA PRO A 138 -16.11 20.13 -1.25
C PRO A 138 -17.03 20.54 -0.08
N PRO A 139 -17.88 21.59 -0.26
CA PRO A 139 -18.75 22.09 0.81
C PRO A 139 -19.74 21.07 1.36
N ASP A 140 -20.10 20.05 0.61
CA ASP A 140 -20.97 18.94 1.04
C ASP A 140 -20.21 17.81 1.75
N GLY A 141 -18.88 17.93 1.88
CA GLY A 141 -18.02 16.97 2.58
C GLY A 141 -17.68 15.70 1.79
N GLY A 142 -18.08 15.61 0.51
CA GLY A 142 -17.80 14.43 -0.32
C GLY A 142 -18.62 13.20 0.07
N ARG A 143 -18.09 12.00 -0.24
CA ARG A 143 -18.75 10.74 0.05
C ARG A 143 -18.68 10.34 1.52
N PRO A 144 -19.63 9.54 2.00
CA PRO A 144 -19.67 9.12 3.40
C PRO A 144 -18.53 8.14 3.72
N VAL A 145 -18.11 8.14 4.98
CA VAL A 145 -17.08 7.22 5.53
C VAL A 145 -17.39 5.75 5.29
N SER A 146 -18.66 5.38 5.17
CA SER A 146 -19.05 3.98 4.87
C SER A 146 -18.49 3.44 3.56
N GLU A 147 -17.99 4.30 2.67
CA GLU A 147 -17.29 3.89 1.44
C GLU A 147 -15.79 3.68 1.65
N ALA A 148 -15.22 4.19 2.75
CA ALA A 148 -13.85 3.90 3.12
C ALA A 148 -13.69 2.45 3.61
N VAL A 149 -12.51 1.88 3.37
CA VAL A 149 -12.15 0.55 3.88
C VAL A 149 -11.26 0.70 5.11
N VAL A 150 -11.64 0.02 6.19
CA VAL A 150 -10.80 -0.11 7.39
C VAL A 150 -10.71 -1.57 7.77
N SER A 151 -9.60 -2.22 7.45
CA SER A 151 -9.36 -3.63 7.74
C SER A 151 -8.21 -3.79 8.73
N ARG A 152 -8.54 -4.15 9.97
CA ARG A 152 -7.56 -4.41 11.04
C ARG A 152 -7.04 -5.84 10.97
N SER A 153 -6.00 -6.15 11.75
CA SER A 153 -5.46 -7.51 11.84
C SER A 153 -6.45 -8.53 12.41
N GLU A 154 -7.32 -8.09 13.31
CA GLU A 154 -8.36 -8.89 13.94
C GLU A 154 -9.70 -8.90 13.19
N ASN A 155 -9.90 -7.97 12.27
CA ASN A 155 -11.12 -7.82 11.48
C ASN A 155 -10.80 -8.05 10.02
N GLY A 156 -11.37 -9.01 9.41
CA GLY A 156 -11.16 -9.23 8.00
C GLY A 156 -11.69 -10.60 7.59
N GLU A 157 -11.98 -10.72 6.32
CA GLU A 157 -12.34 -11.99 5.73
C GLU A 157 -11.07 -12.84 5.62
N LEU A 158 -11.00 -13.90 6.46
CA LEU A 158 -9.84 -14.79 6.57
C LEU A 158 -10.15 -16.15 5.94
N PHE A 159 -9.29 -16.57 5.05
CA PHE A 159 -9.32 -17.87 4.38
C PHE A 159 -8.10 -18.69 4.80
N ASP A 160 -8.33 -19.76 5.54
CA ASP A 160 -7.30 -20.78 5.84
C ASP A 160 -7.37 -21.89 4.79
N ARG A 161 -6.24 -22.13 4.11
CA ARG A 161 -6.09 -23.16 3.09
C ARG A 161 -5.12 -24.27 3.50
N GLY A 162 -4.79 -24.33 4.79
CA GLY A 162 -3.87 -25.30 5.38
C GLY A 162 -2.41 -24.84 5.25
N ASP A 163 -1.85 -24.79 4.04
CA ASP A 163 -0.48 -24.34 3.76
C ASP A 163 -0.33 -22.81 3.72
N ARG A 164 -1.45 -22.09 3.69
CA ARG A 164 -1.48 -20.62 3.71
C ARG A 164 -2.76 -20.08 4.33
N ALA A 165 -2.66 -18.88 4.89
CA ALA A 165 -3.80 -18.08 5.34
C ALA A 165 -3.81 -16.75 4.58
N ILE A 166 -4.98 -16.35 4.08
CA ILE A 166 -5.17 -15.13 3.29
C ILE A 166 -6.21 -14.26 3.99
N ALA A 167 -5.83 -13.08 4.44
CA ALA A 167 -6.76 -12.08 4.96
C ALA A 167 -6.99 -11.00 3.90
N VAL A 168 -8.23 -10.83 3.46
CA VAL A 168 -8.60 -9.75 2.54
C VAL A 168 -8.55 -8.42 3.29
N LYS A 169 -7.76 -7.49 2.81
CA LYS A 169 -7.59 -6.15 3.38
C LYS A 169 -8.37 -5.09 2.61
N SER A 170 -8.46 -5.23 1.31
CA SER A 170 -9.22 -4.37 0.40
C SER A 170 -9.71 -5.17 -0.79
N ASP A 171 -10.89 -4.79 -1.28
CA ASP A 171 -11.54 -5.36 -2.47
C ASP A 171 -12.12 -4.21 -3.33
N LEU A 172 -11.36 -3.10 -3.41
CA LEU A 172 -11.76 -1.94 -4.19
C LEU A 172 -11.30 -2.08 -5.65
N PRO A 173 -12.05 -1.53 -6.62
CA PRO A 173 -11.70 -1.64 -8.05
C PRO A 173 -10.30 -1.11 -8.39
N HIS A 174 -9.83 -0.08 -7.72
CA HIS A 174 -8.52 0.52 -7.97
C HIS A 174 -7.38 -0.24 -7.28
N ILE A 175 -7.68 -0.88 -6.13
CA ILE A 175 -6.69 -1.56 -5.31
C ILE A 175 -7.32 -2.68 -4.49
N SER A 176 -6.94 -3.92 -4.75
CA SER A 176 -7.18 -5.01 -3.82
C SER A 176 -5.91 -5.36 -3.06
N ALA A 177 -6.06 -5.72 -1.79
CA ALA A 177 -4.92 -5.98 -0.91
C ALA A 177 -5.17 -7.18 -0.02
N PHE A 178 -4.13 -7.96 0.23
CA PHE A 178 -4.18 -9.22 0.94
C PHE A 178 -2.98 -9.34 1.87
N ASP A 179 -3.22 -9.77 3.09
CA ASP A 179 -2.18 -10.19 4.00
C ASP A 179 -2.10 -11.72 3.93
N ILE A 180 -1.01 -12.23 3.40
CA ILE A 180 -0.84 -13.65 3.11
C ILE A 180 0.30 -14.21 3.97
N ALA A 181 -0.02 -15.18 4.82
CA ALA A 181 0.96 -15.98 5.55
C ALA A 181 1.01 -17.38 4.96
N PHE A 182 2.19 -17.92 4.70
CA PHE A 182 2.37 -19.22 4.07
C PHE A 182 3.51 -20.02 4.69
N ASP A 183 3.33 -21.33 4.69
CA ASP A 183 4.21 -22.30 5.36
C ASP A 183 5.54 -22.49 4.62
N PRO A 184 6.55 -23.10 5.25
CA PRO A 184 7.76 -23.55 4.56
C PRO A 184 7.44 -24.38 3.33
N GLU A 185 8.27 -24.23 2.29
CA GLU A 185 8.14 -24.95 1.00
C GLU A 185 6.89 -24.60 0.18
N PHE A 186 6.03 -23.67 0.64
CA PHE A 186 4.93 -23.14 -0.18
C PHE A 186 5.49 -22.48 -1.45
N VAL A 187 4.87 -22.79 -2.58
CA VAL A 187 5.29 -22.30 -3.91
C VAL A 187 4.08 -21.76 -4.67
N VAL A 188 4.28 -20.59 -5.26
CA VAL A 188 3.46 -20.09 -6.37
C VAL A 188 4.32 -20.17 -7.63
N ASP A 189 3.95 -21.08 -8.54
CA ASP A 189 4.69 -21.28 -9.79
C ASP A 189 4.77 -19.99 -10.61
N PRO A 190 5.85 -19.80 -11.39
CA PRO A 190 6.01 -18.63 -12.23
C PRO A 190 4.89 -18.48 -13.26
N HIS A 191 4.17 -17.36 -13.18
CA HIS A 191 3.04 -16.98 -14.02
C HIS A 191 3.11 -15.50 -14.40
N GLN A 192 2.09 -15.00 -15.09
CA GLN A 192 1.95 -13.59 -15.44
C GLN A 192 0.48 -13.18 -15.44
N HIS A 193 0.20 -11.92 -15.14
CA HIS A 193 -1.10 -11.29 -15.30
C HIS A 193 -1.09 -10.35 -16.49
N GLY A 194 -2.22 -10.23 -17.21
CA GLY A 194 -2.31 -9.38 -18.40
C GLY A 194 -2.84 -7.98 -18.14
N ASP A 195 -3.43 -7.73 -16.98
CA ASP A 195 -4.36 -6.64 -16.74
C ASP A 195 -4.08 -5.82 -15.46
N HIS A 196 -3.19 -6.29 -14.59
CA HIS A 196 -2.85 -5.59 -13.34
C HIS A 196 -1.37 -5.73 -12.97
N VAL A 197 -0.91 -4.82 -12.13
CA VAL A 197 0.37 -4.90 -11.43
C VAL A 197 0.19 -5.76 -10.20
N ASP A 198 1.02 -6.77 -10.03
CA ASP A 198 1.08 -7.60 -8.83
C ASP A 198 2.29 -7.19 -7.98
N SER A 199 2.04 -6.82 -6.76
CA SER A 199 3.05 -6.25 -5.88
C SER A 199 3.08 -6.93 -4.51
N PHE A 200 4.26 -6.97 -3.90
CA PHE A 200 4.50 -7.64 -2.63
C PHE A 200 5.38 -6.79 -1.73
N TYR A 201 5.02 -6.71 -0.46
CA TYR A 201 5.91 -6.24 0.61
C TYR A 201 6.14 -7.37 1.59
N VAL A 202 7.39 -7.76 1.80
CA VAL A 202 7.73 -8.83 2.74
C VAL A 202 7.59 -8.31 4.17
N LEU A 203 6.62 -8.87 4.91
CA LEU A 203 6.31 -8.50 6.29
C LEU A 203 7.10 -9.31 7.30
N ALA A 204 7.31 -10.62 7.04
CA ALA A 204 8.03 -11.51 7.91
C ALA A 204 8.59 -12.73 7.15
N GLY A 205 9.65 -13.32 7.68
CA GLY A 205 10.33 -14.45 7.03
C GLY A 205 11.12 -14.00 5.79
N GLU A 206 11.59 -14.97 5.02
CA GLU A 206 12.25 -14.74 3.72
C GLU A 206 11.38 -15.28 2.60
N VAL A 207 11.44 -14.63 1.43
CA VAL A 207 10.71 -15.04 0.23
C VAL A 207 11.68 -15.06 -0.95
N ASP A 208 11.73 -16.16 -1.69
CA ASP A 208 12.41 -16.19 -2.98
C ASP A 208 11.39 -15.80 -4.06
N PHE A 209 11.60 -14.67 -4.73
CA PHE A 209 10.78 -14.21 -5.85
C PHE A 209 11.39 -14.66 -7.17
N THR A 210 10.57 -15.22 -8.07
CA THR A 210 10.91 -15.31 -9.49
C THR A 210 10.77 -13.92 -10.12
N VAL A 211 11.81 -13.42 -10.77
CA VAL A 211 11.90 -12.11 -11.41
C VAL A 211 12.34 -12.32 -12.86
N GLY A 212 11.37 -12.47 -13.78
CA GLY A 212 11.64 -12.90 -15.15
C GLY A 212 12.24 -14.32 -15.19
N ASP A 213 13.49 -14.44 -15.64
CA ASP A 213 14.22 -15.72 -15.70
C ASP A 213 15.15 -15.95 -14.49
N GLY A 214 15.19 -15.00 -13.55
CA GLY A 214 16.02 -15.06 -12.35
C GLY A 214 15.22 -15.32 -11.08
N GLU A 215 15.94 -15.54 -9.99
CA GLU A 215 15.39 -15.67 -8.65
C GLU A 215 16.12 -14.71 -7.70
N VAL A 216 15.38 -14.04 -6.82
CA VAL A 216 15.92 -13.10 -5.85
C VAL A 216 15.34 -13.40 -4.46
N ARG A 217 16.23 -13.57 -3.48
CA ARG A 217 15.84 -13.69 -2.06
C ARG A 217 15.55 -12.34 -1.47
N ALA A 218 14.39 -12.21 -0.84
CA ALA A 218 13.87 -11.02 -0.24
C ALA A 218 13.67 -11.20 1.27
N ALA A 219 14.25 -10.30 2.05
CA ALA A 219 14.06 -10.20 3.50
C ALA A 219 12.88 -9.28 3.85
N PRO A 220 12.41 -9.28 5.11
CA PRO A 220 11.40 -8.32 5.57
C PRO A 220 11.79 -6.87 5.24
N GLY A 221 10.80 -6.08 4.79
CA GLY A 221 11.01 -4.72 4.31
C GLY A 221 11.31 -4.59 2.82
N THR A 222 11.44 -5.71 2.08
CA THR A 222 11.62 -5.70 0.63
C THR A 222 10.27 -5.47 -0.06
N TRP A 223 10.25 -4.54 -1.02
CA TRP A 223 9.16 -4.34 -1.99
C TRP A 223 9.52 -5.01 -3.31
N TYR A 224 8.58 -5.76 -3.88
CA TYR A 224 8.65 -6.31 -5.24
C TYR A 224 7.36 -5.99 -6.00
N SER A 225 7.48 -5.62 -7.28
CA SER A 225 6.35 -5.29 -8.14
C SER A 225 6.57 -5.85 -9.54
N ALA A 226 5.62 -6.65 -10.02
CA ALA A 226 5.56 -7.25 -11.34
C ALA A 226 4.49 -6.55 -12.18
N PRO A 227 4.85 -5.83 -13.27
CA PRO A 227 3.87 -5.21 -14.17
C PRO A 227 3.12 -6.25 -15.00
N PRO A 228 2.02 -5.85 -15.67
CA PRO A 228 1.33 -6.71 -16.63
C PRO A 228 2.27 -7.37 -17.63
N GLY A 229 2.08 -8.67 -17.85
CA GLY A 229 2.91 -9.48 -18.75
C GLY A 229 4.29 -9.85 -18.24
N PHE A 230 4.66 -9.44 -17.03
CA PHE A 230 5.95 -9.80 -16.44
C PHE A 230 5.85 -11.12 -15.68
N ARG A 231 6.74 -12.09 -16.01
CA ARG A 231 6.77 -13.40 -15.39
C ARG A 231 7.28 -13.30 -13.96
N HIS A 232 6.49 -13.75 -13.00
CA HIS A 232 6.80 -13.73 -11.58
C HIS A 232 6.19 -14.93 -10.86
N GLY A 233 6.70 -15.21 -9.68
CA GLY A 233 6.24 -16.25 -8.76
C GLY A 233 6.98 -16.09 -7.45
N PHE A 234 6.67 -16.90 -6.45
CA PHE A 234 7.40 -16.86 -5.19
C PHE A 234 7.33 -18.18 -4.43
N ARG A 235 8.28 -18.36 -3.53
CA ARG A 235 8.28 -19.50 -2.60
C ARG A 235 8.81 -19.08 -1.23
N ASN A 236 8.45 -19.84 -0.22
CA ASN A 236 9.04 -19.72 1.11
C ASN A 236 10.24 -20.67 1.22
N PRO A 237 11.48 -20.15 1.23
CA PRO A 237 12.69 -20.98 1.36
C PRO A 237 13.07 -21.27 2.81
N GLY A 238 12.39 -20.64 3.77
CA GLY A 238 12.79 -20.65 5.17
C GLY A 238 12.20 -21.82 5.97
N PRO A 239 12.67 -22.02 7.21
CA PRO A 239 12.15 -23.05 8.09
C PRO A 239 10.87 -22.66 8.81
N GLY A 240 10.45 -21.39 8.77
CA GLY A 240 9.26 -20.82 9.39
C GLY A 240 8.29 -20.22 8.39
N ARG A 241 7.11 -19.82 8.85
CA ARG A 241 6.13 -19.11 8.02
C ARG A 241 6.72 -17.80 7.50
N ALA A 242 6.46 -17.50 6.22
CA ALA A 242 6.68 -16.18 5.65
C ALA A 242 5.33 -15.44 5.55
N ARG A 243 5.38 -14.11 5.51
CA ARG A 243 4.20 -13.26 5.42
C ARG A 243 4.47 -12.08 4.50
N VAL A 244 3.53 -11.81 3.61
CA VAL A 244 3.60 -10.69 2.66
C VAL A 244 2.30 -9.90 2.67
N LEU A 245 2.39 -8.59 2.45
CA LEU A 245 1.28 -7.80 1.94
C LEU A 245 1.33 -7.91 0.41
N ASN A 246 0.30 -8.48 -0.19
CA ASN A 246 0.14 -8.58 -1.64
C ASN A 246 -0.89 -7.55 -2.10
N VAL A 247 -0.59 -6.82 -3.17
CA VAL A 247 -1.42 -5.71 -3.67
C VAL A 247 -1.55 -5.81 -5.17
N HIS A 248 -2.80 -5.81 -5.67
CA HIS A 248 -3.11 -5.76 -7.10
C HIS A 248 -3.66 -4.39 -7.48
N THR A 249 -3.16 -3.80 -8.55
CA THR A 249 -3.58 -2.50 -9.07
C THR A 249 -3.68 -2.50 -10.61
N PRO A 250 -4.89 -2.30 -11.18
CA PRO A 250 -6.20 -2.36 -10.53
C PRO A 250 -6.50 -3.74 -9.95
N ASP A 251 -7.69 -3.94 -9.35
CA ASP A 251 -8.09 -5.26 -8.85
C ASP A 251 -8.04 -6.32 -9.96
N GLY A 252 -7.37 -7.43 -9.66
CA GLY A 252 -7.21 -8.58 -10.55
C GLY A 252 -8.25 -9.71 -10.34
N GLY A 253 -9.31 -9.46 -9.57
CA GLY A 253 -10.34 -10.45 -9.25
C GLY A 253 -9.84 -11.59 -8.36
N PHE A 254 -8.76 -11.36 -7.59
CA PHE A 254 -8.21 -12.40 -6.73
C PHE A 254 -9.13 -12.72 -5.56
N THR A 255 -9.86 -11.73 -5.03
CA THR A 255 -10.83 -11.92 -3.96
C THR A 255 -11.91 -12.95 -4.34
N GLY A 256 -12.49 -12.85 -5.53
CA GLY A 256 -13.45 -13.83 -6.05
C GLY A 256 -12.86 -15.23 -6.10
N ARG A 257 -11.64 -15.38 -6.63
CA ARG A 257 -10.93 -16.69 -6.63
C ARG A 257 -10.69 -17.24 -5.23
N VAL A 258 -10.40 -16.40 -4.25
CA VAL A 258 -10.20 -16.82 -2.85
C VAL A 258 -11.52 -17.23 -2.21
N ARG A 259 -12.62 -16.55 -2.53
CA ARG A 259 -13.97 -16.89 -2.08
C ARG A 259 -14.51 -18.15 -2.73
N GLY A 260 -14.03 -18.51 -3.91
CA GLY A 260 -14.46 -19.68 -4.69
C GLY A 260 -15.61 -19.36 -5.64
N ASP A 261 -15.68 -18.13 -6.09
CA ASP A 261 -16.63 -17.61 -7.08
C ASP A 261 -16.16 -17.91 -8.51
#